data_1a675b98fc1e8b57b65b1cca9917faef
#
_entry.id   1a675b98fc1e8b57b65b1cca9917faef
#
_cell.length_a   1.000
_cell.length_b   1.000
_cell.length_c   1.000
_cell.angle_alpha   90.00
_cell.angle_beta   90.00
_cell.angle_gamma   90.00
#
_symmetry.space_group_name_H-M   'P 1'
#
loop_
_entity.id
_entity.type
_entity.pdbx_description
1 polymer ?
#
loop_
_entity_poly.entity_id
_entity_poly.type
_entity_poly.pdbx_seq_one_letter_code
_entity_poly.pdbx_strand_id
1 'polypeptide(L)'
;MAYQFITEEDLTTDIQAQFLAVIAQDGTPEEIAARKEKAEASSISKMSSYLSGRFNAATIFNQSSTYGDKELIKEYLCNLIRYRLWRSVNPRNVSDQVKDDFNEVMDWLEGVAANTIHPDLPHITDPDTYRTDSAIWGGDNKPTNFKF
;
A
#
# COMPACT_ATOMS: atom_id res chain seq x y z
N MET A 1 13.32 -2.55 -16.64
CA MET A 1 12.93 -2.81 -15.26
C MET A 1 11.62 -2.14 -14.99
N ALA A 2 10.76 -2.83 -14.32
CA ALA A 2 9.39 -2.38 -14.21
C ALA A 2 8.90 -2.40 -12.78
N TYR A 3 8.12 -1.39 -12.44
CA TYR A 3 7.40 -1.39 -11.18
C TYR A 3 6.28 -2.43 -11.23
N GLN A 4 5.91 -2.94 -10.08
CA GLN A 4 4.84 -3.92 -9.98
C GLN A 4 3.47 -3.25 -10.06
N PHE A 5 3.29 -2.09 -9.47
CA PHE A 5 1.99 -1.44 -9.34
C PHE A 5 1.97 -0.01 -9.85
N ILE A 6 2.91 0.81 -9.41
CA ILE A 6 2.96 2.22 -9.84
C ILE A 6 3.75 2.35 -11.14
N THR A 7 3.73 3.55 -11.71
CA THR A 7 4.53 3.88 -12.88
C THR A 7 5.54 4.95 -12.49
N GLU A 8 6.52 5.17 -13.34
CA GLU A 8 7.49 6.24 -13.13
C GLU A 8 6.77 7.60 -13.05
N GLU A 9 5.72 7.76 -13.83
CA GLU A 9 4.93 8.98 -13.82
C GLU A 9 4.22 9.19 -12.48
N ASP A 10 3.65 8.12 -11.91
CA ASP A 10 3.02 8.19 -10.59
C ASP A 10 4.03 8.65 -9.55
N LEU A 11 5.22 8.08 -9.60
CA LEU A 11 6.26 8.39 -8.63
C LEU A 11 6.75 9.84 -8.77
N THR A 12 6.96 10.29 -10.01
CA THR A 12 7.46 11.65 -10.24
C THR A 12 6.41 12.71 -9.92
N THR A 13 5.13 12.36 -10.03
CA THR A 13 4.07 13.29 -9.67
C THR A 13 4.05 13.55 -8.17
N ASP A 14 4.27 12.52 -7.38
CA ASP A 14 4.19 12.63 -5.92
C ASP A 14 5.50 13.02 -5.26
N ILE A 15 6.63 12.84 -5.95
CA ILE A 15 7.94 13.16 -5.38
C ILE A 15 8.51 14.39 -6.04
N GLN A 16 8.92 15.32 -5.23
CA GLN A 16 9.47 16.59 -5.74
C GLN A 16 10.70 16.34 -6.59
N ALA A 17 10.83 17.11 -7.66
CA ALA A 17 11.95 17.00 -8.59
C ALA A 17 13.30 17.17 -7.90
N GLN A 18 13.36 18.02 -6.89
CA GLN A 18 14.59 18.25 -6.13
C GLN A 18 15.07 16.99 -5.45
N PHE A 19 14.14 16.23 -4.88
CA PHE A 19 14.48 14.99 -4.21
C PHE A 19 14.93 13.93 -5.22
N LEU A 20 14.24 13.85 -6.35
CA LEU A 20 14.64 12.92 -7.39
C LEU A 20 16.05 13.25 -7.92
N ALA A 21 16.37 14.54 -8.00
CA ALA A 21 17.71 14.96 -8.41
C ALA A 21 18.78 14.52 -7.40
N VAL A 22 18.47 14.59 -6.11
CA VAL A 22 19.40 14.14 -5.07
C VAL A 22 19.63 12.64 -5.17
N ILE A 23 18.55 11.86 -5.36
CA ILE A 23 18.68 10.42 -5.55
C ILE A 23 19.53 10.11 -6.78
N ALA A 24 19.34 10.89 -7.86
CA ALA A 24 20.02 10.65 -9.13
C ALA A 24 21.53 10.90 -9.05
N GLN A 25 21.99 11.62 -8.04
CA GLN A 25 23.42 11.88 -7.87
C GLN A 25 24.16 10.71 -7.21
N ASP A 26 23.43 9.76 -6.68
CA ASP A 26 23.99 8.70 -5.85
C ASP A 26 24.02 7.35 -6.56
N GLY A 27 24.55 7.33 -7.77
CA GLY A 27 24.73 6.09 -8.50
C GLY A 27 24.46 6.22 -9.99
N THR A 28 24.55 5.08 -10.68
CA THR A 28 24.24 5.02 -12.10
C THR A 28 22.72 4.97 -12.30
N PRO A 29 22.24 5.29 -13.51
CA PRO A 29 20.79 5.18 -13.77
C PRO A 29 20.22 3.80 -13.47
N GLU A 30 21.00 2.73 -13.73
CA GLU A 30 20.55 1.37 -13.43
C GLU A 30 20.46 1.12 -11.93
N GLU A 31 21.41 1.63 -11.16
CA GLU A 31 21.41 1.50 -9.72
C GLU A 31 20.24 2.26 -9.10
N ILE A 32 19.95 3.45 -9.63
CA ILE A 32 18.84 4.27 -9.16
C ILE A 32 17.53 3.59 -9.46
N ALA A 33 17.36 3.05 -10.67
CA ALA A 33 16.16 2.32 -11.04
C ALA A 33 15.95 1.10 -10.16
N ALA A 34 17.01 0.35 -9.90
CA ALA A 34 16.94 -0.83 -9.04
C ALA A 34 16.55 -0.46 -7.61
N ARG A 35 17.07 0.66 -7.12
CA ARG A 35 16.75 1.16 -5.78
C ARG A 35 15.29 1.54 -5.66
N LYS A 36 14.75 2.21 -6.68
CA LYS A 36 13.33 2.59 -6.71
C LYS A 36 12.43 1.36 -6.74
N GLU A 37 12.77 0.38 -7.57
CA GLU A 37 11.98 -0.85 -7.67
C GLU A 37 12.00 -1.63 -6.37
N LYS A 38 13.15 -1.69 -5.72
CA LYS A 38 13.27 -2.37 -4.44
C LYS A 38 12.47 -1.63 -3.37
N ALA A 39 12.46 -0.30 -3.42
CA ALA A 39 11.67 0.50 -2.49
C ALA A 39 10.18 0.24 -2.70
N GLU A 40 9.73 0.12 -3.95
CA GLU A 40 8.35 -0.24 -4.23
C GLU A 40 8.02 -1.62 -3.69
N ALA A 41 8.84 -2.61 -3.99
CA ALA A 41 8.60 -3.99 -3.55
C ALA A 41 8.52 -4.07 -2.02
N SER A 42 9.43 -3.39 -1.32
CA SER A 42 9.43 -3.38 0.13
C SER A 42 8.21 -2.68 0.71
N SER A 43 7.79 -1.60 0.07
CA SER A 43 6.62 -0.84 0.50
C SER A 43 5.33 -1.63 0.27
N ILE A 44 5.23 -2.33 -0.86
CA ILE A 44 4.11 -3.22 -1.14
C ILE A 44 4.04 -4.33 -0.08
N SER A 45 5.18 -4.92 0.26
CA SER A 45 5.22 -5.95 1.30
C SER A 45 4.74 -5.41 2.64
N LYS A 46 5.16 -4.19 2.99
CA LYS A 46 4.73 -3.57 4.23
C LYS A 46 3.21 -3.35 4.23
N MET A 47 2.67 -2.76 3.18
CA MET A 47 1.23 -2.54 3.09
C MET A 47 0.46 -3.85 3.09
N SER A 48 0.96 -4.85 2.36
CA SER A 48 0.32 -6.15 2.28
C SER A 48 0.23 -6.83 3.64
N SER A 49 1.23 -6.62 4.50
CA SER A 49 1.22 -7.23 5.83
C SER A 49 0.05 -6.72 6.69
N TYR A 50 -0.46 -5.52 6.41
CA TYR A 50 -1.62 -4.98 7.12
C TYR A 50 -2.93 -5.32 6.43
N LEU A 51 -2.91 -5.49 5.11
CA LEU A 51 -4.13 -5.61 4.31
C LEU A 51 -4.53 -7.05 4.01
N SER A 52 -3.58 -7.97 3.96
CA SER A 52 -3.82 -9.31 3.46
C SER A 52 -4.75 -10.17 4.34
N GLY A 53 -5.01 -9.71 5.55
CA GLY A 53 -5.95 -10.43 6.43
C GLY A 53 -7.39 -10.41 5.92
N ARG A 54 -7.80 -9.34 5.24
CA ARG A 54 -9.16 -9.19 4.73
C ARG A 54 -9.22 -8.91 3.24
N PHE A 55 -8.15 -8.40 2.67
CA PHE A 55 -8.15 -7.95 1.29
C PHE A 55 -7.21 -8.76 0.44
N ASN A 56 -7.48 -8.80 -0.85
CA ASN A 56 -6.64 -9.53 -1.81
C ASN A 56 -5.49 -8.64 -2.26
N ALA A 57 -4.35 -8.75 -1.57
CA ALA A 57 -3.20 -7.92 -1.85
C ALA A 57 -2.69 -8.07 -3.28
N ALA A 58 -2.74 -9.27 -3.84
CA ALA A 58 -2.30 -9.50 -5.21
C ALA A 58 -3.12 -8.68 -6.20
N THR A 59 -4.44 -8.58 -5.95
CA THR A 59 -5.32 -7.77 -6.80
C THR A 59 -5.12 -6.28 -6.54
N ILE A 60 -4.94 -5.89 -5.28
CA ILE A 60 -4.72 -4.47 -4.94
C ILE A 60 -3.51 -3.93 -5.69
N PHE A 61 -2.40 -4.66 -5.66
CA PHE A 61 -1.13 -4.19 -6.23
C PHE A 61 -0.88 -4.69 -7.65
N ASN A 62 -1.95 -4.80 -8.43
CA ASN A 62 -1.88 -5.16 -9.84
C ASN A 62 -2.25 -3.93 -10.67
N GLN A 63 -1.39 -3.56 -11.62
CA GLN A 63 -1.62 -2.36 -12.44
C GLN A 63 -2.93 -2.40 -13.21
N SER A 64 -3.35 -3.59 -13.60
CA SER A 64 -4.58 -3.74 -14.40
C SER A 64 -5.86 -3.74 -13.58
N SER A 65 -5.76 -3.87 -12.26
CA SER A 65 -6.96 -3.93 -11.42
C SER A 65 -7.59 -2.56 -11.28
N THR A 66 -8.91 -2.55 -11.04
CA THR A 66 -9.64 -1.32 -10.75
C THR A 66 -10.48 -1.53 -9.50
N TYR A 67 -10.48 -0.54 -8.64
CA TYR A 67 -11.28 -0.53 -7.42
C TYR A 67 -11.37 0.89 -6.91
N GLY A 68 -12.29 1.16 -5.99
CA GLY A 68 -12.60 2.53 -5.59
C GLY A 68 -11.44 3.32 -5.03
N ASP A 69 -10.64 2.72 -4.16
CA ASP A 69 -9.56 3.44 -3.49
C ASP A 69 -8.18 3.24 -4.15
N LYS A 70 -8.16 2.90 -5.43
CA LYS A 70 -6.90 2.65 -6.13
C LYS A 70 -5.95 3.85 -6.10
N GLU A 71 -6.48 5.05 -6.32
CA GLU A 71 -5.63 6.26 -6.31
C GLU A 71 -5.09 6.54 -4.91
N LEU A 72 -5.88 6.27 -3.88
CA LEU A 72 -5.42 6.42 -2.50
C LEU A 72 -4.28 5.44 -2.21
N ILE A 73 -4.41 4.21 -2.66
CA ILE A 73 -3.36 3.20 -2.49
C ILE A 73 -2.08 3.62 -3.21
N LYS A 74 -2.21 4.17 -4.41
CA LYS A 74 -1.04 4.69 -5.14
C LYS A 74 -0.36 5.82 -4.38
N GLU A 75 -1.15 6.76 -3.89
CA GLU A 75 -0.61 7.89 -3.13
C GLU A 75 0.13 7.40 -1.88
N TYR A 76 -0.49 6.51 -1.13
CA TYR A 76 0.11 5.99 0.09
C TYR A 76 1.36 5.17 -0.20
N LEU A 77 1.33 4.39 -1.27
CA LEU A 77 2.50 3.62 -1.67
C LEU A 77 3.66 4.55 -2.05
N CYS A 78 3.37 5.61 -2.80
CA CYS A 78 4.39 6.61 -3.16
C CYS A 78 4.96 7.30 -1.91
N ASN A 79 4.12 7.57 -0.91
CA ASN A 79 4.59 8.15 0.34
C ASN A 79 5.56 7.23 1.08
N LEU A 80 5.27 5.94 1.10
CA LEU A 80 6.18 4.96 1.71
C LEU A 80 7.49 4.85 0.93
N ILE A 81 7.40 4.85 -0.39
CA ILE A 81 8.58 4.79 -1.25
C ILE A 81 9.45 6.03 -1.03
N ARG A 82 8.83 7.22 -0.99
CA ARG A 82 9.55 8.47 -0.78
C ARG A 82 10.28 8.47 0.56
N TYR A 83 9.61 8.02 1.61
CA TYR A 83 10.23 7.94 2.93
C TYR A 83 11.44 7.01 2.92
N ARG A 84 11.29 5.86 2.29
CA ARG A 84 12.36 4.86 2.22
C ARG A 84 13.55 5.36 1.43
N LEU A 85 13.28 6.00 0.30
CA LEU A 85 14.35 6.56 -0.53
C LEU A 85 15.06 7.71 0.17
N TRP A 86 14.29 8.56 0.83
CA TRP A 86 14.87 9.70 1.56
C TRP A 86 15.79 9.20 2.67
N ARG A 87 15.34 8.21 3.42
CA ARG A 87 16.16 7.63 4.47
C ARG A 87 17.46 7.01 3.94
N SER A 88 17.42 6.44 2.75
CA SER A 88 18.61 5.82 2.17
C SER A 88 19.66 6.84 1.77
N VAL A 89 19.21 8.04 1.41
CA VAL A 89 20.11 9.11 0.98
C VAL A 89 20.57 9.98 2.15
N ASN A 90 19.66 10.28 3.06
CA ASN A 90 19.96 11.18 4.19
C ASN A 90 19.25 10.70 5.45
N PRO A 91 19.77 9.65 6.10
CA PRO A 91 19.07 9.02 7.23
C PRO A 91 18.94 9.90 8.46
N ARG A 92 19.80 10.92 8.58
CA ARG A 92 19.79 11.78 9.78
C ARG A 92 18.90 13.00 9.62
N ASN A 93 18.45 13.29 8.42
CA ASN A 93 17.74 14.52 8.17
C ASN A 93 16.57 14.28 7.23
N VAL A 94 15.65 13.41 7.65
CA VAL A 94 14.43 13.18 6.90
C VAL A 94 13.51 14.37 7.12
N SER A 95 12.96 14.92 6.05
CA SER A 95 12.06 16.06 6.10
C SER A 95 10.85 15.76 6.99
N ASP A 96 10.39 16.75 7.75
CA ASP A 96 9.21 16.58 8.61
C ASP A 96 7.97 16.24 7.79
N GLN A 97 7.82 16.84 6.61
CA GLN A 97 6.70 16.54 5.73
C GLN A 97 6.71 15.07 5.30
N VAL A 98 7.88 14.55 4.97
CA VAL A 98 8.02 13.15 4.56
C VAL A 98 7.68 12.22 5.72
N LYS A 99 8.09 12.58 6.94
CA LYS A 99 7.75 11.80 8.13
C LYS A 99 6.26 11.84 8.42
N ASP A 100 5.64 13.01 8.28
CA ASP A 100 4.21 13.16 8.53
C ASP A 100 3.41 12.35 7.53
N ASP A 101 3.80 12.37 6.27
CA ASP A 101 3.13 11.59 5.24
C ASP A 101 3.29 10.09 5.49
N PHE A 102 4.48 9.67 5.93
CA PHE A 102 4.71 8.28 6.30
C PHE A 102 3.82 7.87 7.48
N ASN A 103 3.75 8.72 8.51
CA ASN A 103 2.93 8.41 9.68
C ASN A 103 1.46 8.35 9.34
N GLU A 104 0.99 9.19 8.43
CA GLU A 104 -0.39 9.14 7.97
C GLU A 104 -0.71 7.79 7.35
N VAL A 105 0.19 7.27 6.50
CA VAL A 105 0.00 5.96 5.89
C VAL A 105 -0.03 4.86 6.95
N MET A 106 0.88 4.92 7.91
CA MET A 106 0.95 3.90 8.95
C MET A 106 -0.30 3.92 9.83
N ASP A 107 -0.79 5.11 10.19
CA ASP A 107 -2.03 5.24 10.95
C ASP A 107 -3.22 4.66 10.20
N TRP A 108 -3.28 4.93 8.89
CA TRP A 108 -4.34 4.38 8.05
C TRP A 108 -4.26 2.86 7.99
N LEU A 109 -3.06 2.31 7.79
CA LEU A 109 -2.87 0.86 7.73
C LEU A 109 -3.27 0.20 9.05
N GLU A 110 -2.89 0.80 10.17
CA GLU A 110 -3.27 0.27 11.48
C GLU A 110 -4.77 0.35 11.69
N GLY A 111 -5.41 1.42 11.23
CA GLY A 111 -6.85 1.55 11.31
C GLY A 111 -7.58 0.52 10.46
N VAL A 112 -7.06 0.22 9.27
CA VAL A 112 -7.64 -0.82 8.43
C VAL A 112 -7.48 -2.19 9.09
N ALA A 113 -6.29 -2.49 9.61
CA ALA A 113 -6.03 -3.77 10.27
C ALA A 113 -6.89 -3.95 11.52
N ALA A 114 -7.13 -2.85 12.25
CA ALA A 114 -7.97 -2.87 13.45
C ALA A 114 -9.47 -2.82 13.14
N ASN A 115 -9.83 -2.75 11.86
CA ASN A 115 -11.22 -2.71 11.40
C ASN A 115 -11.96 -1.44 11.83
N THR A 116 -11.23 -0.34 12.01
CA THR A 116 -11.82 0.97 12.29
C THR A 116 -11.95 1.81 11.02
N ILE A 117 -11.21 1.46 9.98
CA ILE A 117 -11.28 2.09 8.67
C ILE A 117 -11.70 1.05 7.65
N HIS A 118 -12.65 1.39 6.79
CA HIS A 118 -13.22 0.46 5.83
C HIS A 118 -13.00 0.96 4.40
N PRO A 119 -11.82 0.71 3.82
CA PRO A 119 -11.53 1.19 2.46
C PRO A 119 -12.21 0.34 1.40
N ASP A 120 -12.39 0.91 0.23
CA ASP A 120 -12.97 0.21 -0.92
C ASP A 120 -11.86 -0.51 -1.69
N LEU A 121 -11.52 -1.69 -1.20
CA LEU A 121 -10.44 -2.53 -1.74
C LEU A 121 -10.99 -3.92 -2.08
N PRO A 122 -10.33 -4.63 -3.02
CA PRO A 122 -10.74 -5.99 -3.36
C PRO A 122 -10.60 -6.92 -2.16
N HIS A 123 -11.68 -7.60 -1.84
CA HIS A 123 -11.69 -8.55 -0.73
C HIS A 123 -11.13 -9.90 -1.15
N ILE A 124 -10.71 -10.69 -0.15
CA ILE A 124 -10.34 -12.07 -0.39
C ILE A 124 -11.60 -12.81 -0.83
N THR A 125 -11.49 -13.57 -1.91
CA THR A 125 -12.57 -14.42 -2.38
C THR A 125 -12.09 -15.85 -2.40
N ASP A 126 -12.88 -16.73 -1.76
CA ASP A 126 -12.59 -18.15 -1.73
C ASP A 126 -13.85 -18.85 -2.24
N PRO A 127 -13.73 -19.70 -3.27
CA PRO A 127 -14.90 -20.40 -3.80
C PRO A 127 -15.71 -21.14 -2.74
N ASP A 128 -15.03 -21.62 -1.72
CA ASP A 128 -15.69 -22.39 -0.68
C ASP A 128 -16.20 -21.54 0.47
N THR A 129 -15.63 -20.37 0.67
CA THR A 129 -15.94 -19.54 1.83
C THR A 129 -16.29 -18.11 1.47
N TYR A 130 -16.48 -17.82 0.17
CA TYR A 130 -16.68 -16.46 -0.25
C TYR A 130 -17.86 -15.77 0.41
N ARG A 131 -18.83 -16.55 0.86
CA ARG A 131 -20.00 -15.99 1.52
C ARG A 131 -19.73 -15.62 2.96
N THR A 132 -18.58 -15.98 3.46
CA THR A 132 -18.29 -15.90 4.86
C THR A 132 -18.28 -14.50 5.41
N ASP A 133 -17.69 -13.59 4.67
CA ASP A 133 -17.54 -12.25 5.18
C ASP A 133 -18.84 -11.58 5.48
N SER A 134 -19.82 -11.80 4.65
CA SER A 134 -21.11 -11.20 4.89
C SER A 134 -22.02 -12.12 5.68
N ALA A 135 -21.82 -13.41 5.59
CA ALA A 135 -22.71 -14.37 6.22
C ALA A 135 -22.38 -14.61 7.68
N ILE A 136 -21.17 -14.41 8.07
CA ILE A 136 -20.74 -14.63 9.43
C ILE A 136 -21.49 -13.82 10.44
N TRP A 137 -21.88 -12.70 10.02
CA TRP A 137 -22.59 -11.88 10.89
C TRP A 137 -23.91 -12.38 11.23
N GLY A 138 -24.26 -12.85 10.47
CA GLY A 138 -25.43 -13.24 10.58
C GLY A 138 -26.06 -14.22 11.27
N GLY A 139 -25.75 -13.96 11.09
CA GLY A 139 -26.00 -14.61 11.26
C GLY A 139 -26.50 -15.34 11.47
N ASP A 140 -26.18 -15.18 11.49
CA ASP A 140 -26.50 -15.83 11.72
C ASP A 140 -26.94 -16.45 12.00
N ASN A 141 -27.00 -16.24 11.99
CA ASN A 141 -27.35 -16.76 12.23
C ASN A 141 -27.85 -17.42 12.63
N LYS A 142 -28.10 -17.44 12.80
CA LYS A 142 -28.48 -17.96 13.13
C LYS A 142 -29.06 -18.55 13.66
N PRO A 143 -29.17 -18.45 13.75
CA PRO A 143 -29.68 -18.91 14.30
C PRO A 143 -30.23 -19.47 14.79
N THR A 144 -30.05 -19.38 14.78
CA THR A 144 -30.30 -19.81 15.05
C THR A 144 -30.88 -20.31 15.46
N ASN A 145 -30.83 -20.06 15.56
CA ASN A 145 -31.23 -20.36 15.81
C ASN A 145 -31.90 -20.80 16.21
N PHE A 146 -31.89 -20.79 16.38
CA PHE A 146 -32.37 -21.05 16.73
C PHE A 146 -33.25 -21.69 17.20
N LYS A 147 -33.65 -22.06 17.45
CA LYS A 147 -34.12 -22.47 17.66
C LYS A 147 -34.68 -22.91 18.40
N PHE A 148 -34.79 -22.84 18.84
CA PHE A 148 -34.85 -23.05 19.26
C PHE A 148 -35.42 -23.23 19.58
#